data_170d65d507be919e1f0c96a5d429fd85
#
_entry.id   170d65d507be919e1f0c96a5d429fd85
#
_cell.length_a   1.000
_cell.length_b   1.000
_cell.length_c   1.000
_cell.angle_alpha   90.00
_cell.angle_beta   90.00
_cell.angle_gamma   90.00
#
_symmetry.space_group_name_H-M   'P 1'
#
loop_
_entity.id
_entity.type
_entity.pdbx_description
1 polymer ?
#
loop_
_entity_poly.entity_id
_entity_poly.type
_entity_poly.pdbx_seq_one_letter_code
_entity_poly.pdbx_strand_id
1 'polypeptide(L)'
;LPAPKNLVVSRVTEDSARLSWWFYLTSWFAFDSFLIQYQESEKVGEAIVLTVPGSERSYDLTGLKPGTEYTVSIYGVLKVDPHVRSNPLSAIFTT
;
A
#
# COMPACT_ATOMS: atom_id res chain seq x y z
N LEU A 1 -13.16 9.96 7.26
CA LEU A 1 -11.71 10.19 7.21
C LEU A 1 -11.21 10.06 5.79
N PRO A 2 -10.42 11.01 5.27
CA PRO A 2 -9.89 10.86 3.92
C PRO A 2 -9.01 9.62 3.82
N ALA A 3 -9.02 8.97 2.66
CA ALA A 3 -8.27 7.76 2.39
C ALA A 3 -7.49 7.92 1.08
N PRO A 4 -6.40 7.15 0.88
CA PRO A 4 -5.76 7.11 -0.42
C PRO A 4 -6.74 6.71 -1.53
N LYS A 5 -6.47 7.15 -2.75
CA LYS A 5 -7.30 6.88 -3.92
C LYS A 5 -6.45 6.26 -5.02
N ASN A 6 -7.12 5.50 -5.89
CA ASN A 6 -6.50 5.00 -7.11
C ASN A 6 -5.22 4.19 -6.88
N LEU A 7 -5.29 3.17 -6.04
CA LEU A 7 -4.18 2.23 -5.92
C LEU A 7 -4.03 1.47 -7.24
N VAL A 8 -2.89 1.66 -7.89
CA VAL A 8 -2.58 1.02 -9.17
C VAL A 8 -1.33 0.18 -9.00
N VAL A 9 -1.40 -1.06 -9.47
CA VAL A 9 -0.24 -1.95 -9.55
C VAL A 9 0.24 -1.95 -11.00
N SER A 10 1.53 -1.69 -11.18
CA SER A 10 2.14 -1.63 -12.50
C SER A 10 3.54 -2.27 -12.47
N ARG A 11 4.15 -2.39 -13.64
CA ARG A 11 5.51 -2.92 -13.80
C ARG A 11 5.72 -4.23 -13.04
N VAL A 12 4.73 -5.12 -13.15
CA VAL A 12 4.79 -6.43 -12.51
C VAL A 12 5.81 -7.29 -13.25
N THR A 13 6.76 -7.82 -12.49
CA THR A 13 7.75 -8.79 -12.97
C THR A 13 7.56 -10.07 -12.17
N GLU A 14 8.45 -11.05 -12.37
CA GLU A 14 8.39 -12.31 -11.63
C GLU A 14 8.71 -12.14 -10.15
N ASP A 15 9.37 -11.05 -9.75
CA ASP A 15 9.79 -10.83 -8.37
C ASP A 15 9.53 -9.43 -7.84
N SER A 16 8.86 -8.58 -8.60
CA SER A 16 8.60 -7.20 -8.19
C SER A 16 7.31 -6.66 -8.75
N ALA A 17 6.83 -5.57 -8.15
CA ALA A 17 5.68 -4.83 -8.64
C ALA A 17 5.76 -3.39 -8.11
N ARG A 18 5.29 -2.44 -8.90
CA ARG A 18 5.20 -1.04 -8.45
C ARG A 18 3.79 -0.73 -8.01
N LEU A 19 3.67 -0.17 -6.81
CA LEU A 19 2.42 0.37 -6.29
C LEU A 19 2.44 1.88 -6.48
N SER A 20 1.33 2.45 -6.91
CA SER A 20 1.14 3.89 -7.02
C SER A 20 -0.22 4.24 -6.46
N TRP A 21 -0.31 5.37 -5.77
CA TRP A 21 -1.56 5.81 -5.16
C TRP A 21 -1.63 7.33 -5.16
N TRP A 22 -2.81 7.85 -4.89
CA TRP A 22 -3.07 9.27 -4.84
C TRP A 22 -3.99 9.60 -3.67
N PHE A 23 -4.04 10.86 -3.31
CA PHE A 23 -5.04 11.39 -2.39
C PHE A 23 -5.30 12.85 -2.73
N TYR A 24 -6.41 13.40 -2.27
CA TYR A 24 -6.73 14.79 -2.54
C TYR A 24 -5.78 15.74 -1.85
N LEU A 25 -5.44 16.86 -2.51
CA LEU A 25 -4.53 17.88 -1.99
C LEU A 25 -4.99 18.42 -0.63
N THR A 26 -6.30 18.51 -0.41
CA THR A 26 -6.86 19.00 0.85
C THR A 26 -6.60 18.07 2.03
N SER A 27 -6.22 16.83 1.79
CA SER A 27 -5.99 15.83 2.85
C SER A 27 -4.53 15.40 2.99
N TRP A 28 -3.63 15.76 2.07
CA TRP A 28 -2.26 15.29 2.10
C TRP A 28 -1.51 15.65 3.39
N PHE A 29 -1.79 16.82 3.95
CA PHE A 29 -1.11 17.28 5.18
C PHE A 29 -1.62 16.55 6.42
N ALA A 30 -2.72 15.81 6.32
CA ALA A 30 -3.28 15.05 7.44
C ALA A 30 -2.52 13.76 7.69
N PHE A 31 -1.77 13.26 6.71
CA PHE A 31 -1.06 12.00 6.83
C PHE A 31 0.42 12.22 7.11
N ASP A 32 0.91 11.54 8.15
CA ASP A 32 2.32 11.46 8.46
C ASP A 32 3.01 10.44 7.55
N SER A 33 2.35 9.32 7.35
CA SER A 33 2.89 8.20 6.59
C SER A 33 1.77 7.36 5.99
N PHE A 34 2.17 6.43 5.12
CA PHE A 34 1.29 5.37 4.64
C PHE A 34 1.81 4.03 5.12
N LEU A 35 0.90 3.12 5.41
CA LEU A 35 1.22 1.73 5.66
C LEU A 35 0.81 0.90 4.45
N ILE A 36 1.75 0.10 3.96
CA ILE A 36 1.49 -0.86 2.91
C ILE A 36 1.56 -2.24 3.55
N GLN A 37 0.49 -3.00 3.39
CA GLN A 37 0.41 -4.35 3.91
C GLN A 37 0.19 -5.30 2.73
N TYR A 38 1.03 -6.32 2.62
CA TYR A 38 0.86 -7.28 1.52
C TYR A 38 1.17 -8.70 1.97
N GLN A 39 0.56 -9.65 1.27
CA GLN A 39 0.76 -11.07 1.54
C GLN A 39 0.36 -11.88 0.31
N GLU A 40 0.83 -13.11 0.22
CA GLU A 40 0.29 -14.08 -0.72
C GLU A 40 -1.19 -14.29 -0.39
N SER A 41 -2.05 -14.20 -1.38
CA SER A 41 -3.50 -14.18 -1.17
C SER A 41 -4.03 -15.42 -0.47
N GLU A 42 -3.39 -16.57 -0.69
CA GLU A 42 -3.82 -17.84 -0.10
C GLU A 42 -3.28 -18.09 1.31
N LYS A 43 -2.37 -17.25 1.78
CA LYS A 43 -1.79 -17.39 3.11
C LYS A 43 -2.51 -16.51 4.11
N VAL A 44 -2.85 -17.06 5.25
CA VAL A 44 -3.52 -16.34 6.33
C VAL A 44 -2.49 -15.95 7.39
N GLY A 45 -2.51 -14.68 7.80
CA GLY A 45 -1.76 -14.20 8.95
C GLY A 45 -0.29 -13.87 8.71
N GLU A 46 0.22 -13.97 7.50
CA GLU A 46 1.62 -13.70 7.17
C GLU A 46 1.81 -12.41 6.36
N ALA A 47 1.15 -11.35 6.77
CA ALA A 47 1.27 -10.06 6.09
C ALA A 47 2.60 -9.38 6.43
N ILE A 48 3.22 -8.79 5.42
CA ILE A 48 4.36 -7.89 5.60
C ILE A 48 3.81 -6.47 5.62
N VAL A 49 4.27 -5.68 6.60
CA VAL A 49 3.83 -4.29 6.77
C VAL A 49 5.03 -3.38 6.58
N LEU A 50 4.88 -2.39 5.69
CA LEU A 50 5.91 -1.40 5.39
C LEU A 50 5.36 -0.01 5.69
N THR A 51 6.22 0.86 6.20
CA THR A 51 5.90 2.26 6.43
C THR A 51 6.57 3.10 5.35
N VAL A 52 5.80 3.98 4.72
CA VAL A 52 6.27 4.86 3.65
C VAL A 52 5.98 6.29 4.06
N PRO A 53 6.94 7.23 3.88
CA PRO A 53 6.69 8.63 4.21
C PRO A 53 5.47 9.20 3.49
N GLY A 54 4.77 10.12 4.14
CA GLY A 54 3.56 10.74 3.59
C GLY A 54 3.77 11.53 2.30
N SER A 55 5.01 11.86 1.97
CA SER A 55 5.38 12.55 0.73
C SER A 55 5.46 11.61 -0.47
N GLU A 56 5.51 10.30 -0.26
CA GLU A 56 5.65 9.32 -1.34
C GLU A 56 4.30 9.00 -2.00
N ARG A 57 4.35 8.70 -3.29
CA ARG A 57 3.17 8.32 -4.09
C ARG A 57 3.34 6.98 -4.79
N SER A 58 4.48 6.35 -4.60
CA SER A 58 4.76 5.04 -5.19
C SER A 58 5.76 4.29 -4.32
N TYR A 59 5.75 2.98 -4.47
CA TYR A 59 6.69 2.10 -3.80
C TYR A 59 6.88 0.84 -4.64
N ASP A 60 8.13 0.40 -4.74
CA ASP A 60 8.46 -0.84 -5.46
C ASP A 60 8.56 -1.99 -4.47
N LEU A 61 7.64 -2.94 -4.57
CA LEU A 61 7.74 -4.20 -3.85
C LEU A 61 8.76 -5.08 -4.55
N THR A 62 9.67 -5.68 -3.78
CA THR A 62 10.71 -6.57 -4.29
C THR A 62 10.72 -7.88 -3.50
N GLY A 63 11.48 -8.85 -3.99
CA GLY A 63 11.61 -10.13 -3.30
C GLY A 63 10.34 -10.98 -3.34
N LEU A 64 9.47 -10.75 -4.32
CA LEU A 64 8.24 -11.51 -4.47
C LEU A 64 8.53 -12.86 -5.12
N LYS A 65 7.64 -13.83 -4.86
CA LYS A 65 7.74 -15.16 -5.49
C LYS A 65 7.13 -15.13 -6.88
N PRO A 66 7.74 -15.82 -7.86
CA PRO A 66 7.15 -15.92 -9.20
C PRO A 66 5.82 -16.67 -9.21
N GLY A 67 4.94 -16.30 -10.17
CA GLY A 67 3.68 -17.00 -10.39
C GLY A 67 2.76 -16.99 -9.18
N THR A 68 2.82 -15.97 -8.34
CA THR A 68 2.12 -15.94 -7.07
C THR A 68 1.15 -14.76 -7.02
N GLU A 69 -0.07 -15.02 -6.56
CA GLU A 69 -1.03 -13.95 -6.34
C GLU A 69 -0.79 -13.29 -4.99
N TYR A 70 -0.76 -11.97 -5.00
CA TYR A 70 -0.61 -11.13 -3.81
C TYR A 70 -1.80 -10.22 -3.61
N THR A 71 -2.19 -10.05 -2.37
CA THR A 71 -3.14 -9.02 -1.96
C THR A 71 -2.37 -7.91 -1.27
N VAL A 72 -2.55 -6.68 -1.72
CA VAL A 72 -1.92 -5.50 -1.15
C VAL A 72 -2.96 -4.50 -0.70
N SER A 73 -2.72 -3.88 0.43
CA SER A 73 -3.57 -2.81 0.97
C SER A 73 -2.70 -1.63 1.37
N ILE A 74 -3.23 -0.42 1.20
CA ILE A 74 -2.57 0.81 1.65
C ILE A 74 -3.56 1.64 2.45
N TYR A 75 -3.08 2.27 3.52
CA TYR A 75 -3.87 3.22 4.31
C TYR A 75 -2.97 4.30 4.90
N GLY A 76 -3.58 5.47 5.14
CA GLY A 76 -2.87 6.60 5.71
C GLY A 76 -2.88 6.57 7.23
N VAL A 77 -1.81 7.08 7.84
CA VAL A 77 -1.67 7.25 9.28
C VAL A 77 -1.70 8.75 9.56
N LEU A 78 -2.57 9.20 10.47
CA LEU A 78 -2.72 10.61 10.77
C LEU A 78 -1.54 11.18 11.54
N LYS A 79 -1.17 12.42 11.24
CA LYS A 79 -0.12 13.14 11.98
C LYS A 79 -0.52 13.41 13.43
N VAL A 80 -1.78 13.82 13.63
CA VAL A 80 -2.25 14.23 14.97
C VAL A 80 -2.48 13.05 15.90
N ASP A 81 -2.76 11.87 15.35
CA ASP A 81 -2.95 10.66 16.13
C ASP A 81 -2.52 9.44 15.30
N PRO A 82 -1.30 8.94 15.49
CA PRO A 82 -0.81 7.80 14.70
C PRO A 82 -1.53 6.47 14.97
N HIS A 83 -2.40 6.41 15.98
CA HIS A 83 -3.25 5.26 16.21
C HIS A 83 -4.50 5.27 15.33
N VAL A 84 -4.81 6.42 14.71
CA VAL A 84 -5.95 6.55 13.81
C VAL A 84 -5.47 6.37 12.39
N ARG A 85 -6.14 5.48 11.65
CA ARG A 85 -5.79 5.13 10.28
C ARG A 85 -6.99 5.34 9.37
N SER A 86 -6.72 5.67 8.11
CA SER A 86 -7.77 5.73 7.10
C SER A 86 -8.27 4.31 6.78
N ASN A 87 -9.40 4.23 6.08
CA ASN A 87 -9.83 2.96 5.50
C ASN A 87 -8.79 2.48 4.48
N PRO A 88 -8.57 1.17 4.37
CA PRO A 88 -7.63 0.64 3.41
C PRO A 88 -8.17 0.74 1.98
N LEU A 89 -7.24 0.85 1.05
CA LEU A 89 -7.50 0.67 -0.38
C LEU A 89 -6.71 -0.55 -0.80
N SER A 90 -7.36 -1.50 -1.47
CA SER A 90 -6.76 -2.82 -1.75
C SER A 90 -6.71 -3.13 -3.22
N ALA A 91 -5.76 -3.96 -3.60
CA ALA A 91 -5.61 -4.48 -4.96
C ALA A 91 -5.03 -5.89 -4.91
N ILE A 92 -5.23 -6.64 -5.99
CA ILE A 92 -4.70 -7.98 -6.15
C ILE A 92 -3.90 -8.01 -7.44
N PHE A 93 -2.76 -8.67 -7.43
CA PHE A 93 -1.95 -8.86 -8.63
C PHE A 93 -1.24 -10.21 -8.57
N THR A 94 -0.80 -10.70 -9.73
CA THR A 94 -0.06 -11.97 -9.85
C THR A 94 1.28 -11.71 -10.54
N THR A 95 2.36 -12.14 -9.91
CA THR A 95 3.70 -12.08 -10.49
C THR A 95 3.93 -13.19 -11.56
#